data_7dec09f9ab00d8ad9884cd3d535ac881
#
_entry.id   7dec09f9ab00d8ad9884cd3d535ac881
#
_cell.length_a   1.000
_cell.length_b   1.000
_cell.length_c   1.000
_cell.angle_alpha   90.00
_cell.angle_beta   90.00
_cell.angle_gamma   90.00
#
_symmetry.space_group_name_H-M   'P 1'
#
loop_
_entity.id
_entity.type
_entity.pdbx_description
1 polymer ?
#
loop_
_entity_poly.entity_id
_entity_poly.type
_entity_poly.pdbx_seq_one_letter_code
_entity_poly.pdbx_strand_id
1 'polypeptide(L)'
;MASILHRIAQNIGMDKAIAYTSGARIVQGISGVGTMFFLSTFLTGIEQGFYFTFGSILALQVFFELGLTGIMQQYVAHEASHLNLDENKQYQGEEQYQSRLASLVKFCLKWYSVLAGVVLVFLIIVGNIYFSKYGNSQSSSVEWKLPWIIICIGTSICIFQSPLTAILRGLGYVKDMSKIGFYGQIINPLCIWLGLVLGLKLYVMGIGFAMSVVIWQVYVIRKGLYRILTNLLKTKVSEKVNYFNEIFPYQWRIALSWISGYFIFQLFNPVLFATEGAIVAGQMGMTLHALNSIQSLSLSWMNTKIPMMSKLIALREYVKLDTMFKQTLKQMVSVCSVLLAAFFLCLCILNTSQLEFNNTILADRF
;
A
#
# COMPACT_ATOMS: atom_id res chain seq x y z
N MET A 1 -18.94 -16.22 18.19
CA MET A 1 -17.76 -15.43 17.85
C MET A 1 -18.11 -14.06 17.25
N ALA A 2 -18.98 -13.95 16.23
CA ALA A 2 -19.41 -12.67 15.65
C ALA A 2 -20.09 -11.70 16.65
N SER A 3 -20.89 -12.18 17.61
CA SER A 3 -21.57 -11.33 18.60
C SER A 3 -20.63 -10.72 19.64
N ILE A 4 -19.55 -11.43 20.00
CA ILE A 4 -18.54 -10.94 20.96
C ILE A 4 -17.70 -9.85 20.29
N LEU A 5 -17.28 -10.04 19.05
CA LEU A 5 -16.57 -9.03 18.27
C LEU A 5 -17.42 -7.78 18.05
N HIS A 6 -18.73 -7.94 17.86
CA HIS A 6 -19.64 -6.79 17.69
C HIS A 6 -19.82 -5.99 18.98
N ARG A 7 -19.93 -6.65 20.15
CA ARG A 7 -19.98 -6.00 21.47
C ARG A 7 -18.67 -5.30 21.81
N ILE A 8 -17.52 -5.91 21.52
CA ILE A 8 -16.21 -5.31 21.71
C ILE A 8 -16.05 -4.06 20.82
N ALA A 9 -16.47 -4.12 19.56
CA ALA A 9 -16.43 -2.99 18.63
C ALA A 9 -17.33 -1.82 19.08
N GLN A 10 -18.53 -2.10 19.60
CA GLN A 10 -19.45 -1.09 20.14
C GLN A 10 -18.90 -0.42 21.42
N ASN A 11 -18.30 -1.20 22.32
CA ASN A 11 -17.72 -0.67 23.56
C ASN A 11 -16.44 0.17 23.35
N ILE A 12 -15.76 -0.01 22.20
CA ILE A 12 -14.55 0.73 21.83
C ILE A 12 -14.89 1.97 20.97
N GLY A 13 -16.15 2.18 20.57
CA GLY A 13 -16.56 3.27 19.69
C GLY A 13 -15.93 3.16 18.29
N MET A 14 -15.63 1.93 17.83
CA MET A 14 -15.00 1.69 16.56
C MET A 14 -16.01 1.81 15.41
N ASP A 15 -15.85 2.82 14.58
CA ASP A 15 -16.53 2.90 13.30
C ASP A 15 -16.13 1.70 12.41
N LYS A 16 -17.09 1.23 11.59
CA LYS A 16 -16.87 0.09 10.66
C LYS A 16 -15.69 0.30 9.72
N ALA A 17 -15.40 1.54 9.35
CA ALA A 17 -14.23 1.88 8.54
C ALA A 17 -12.92 1.58 9.27
N ILE A 18 -12.85 1.93 10.56
CA ILE A 18 -11.69 1.67 11.43
C ILE A 18 -11.51 0.16 11.60
N ALA A 19 -12.60 -0.59 11.83
CA ALA A 19 -12.53 -2.03 11.97
C ALA A 19 -11.95 -2.71 10.72
N TYR A 20 -12.37 -2.30 9.51
CA TYR A 20 -11.81 -2.81 8.25
C TYR A 20 -10.35 -2.42 8.07
N THR A 21 -9.98 -1.17 8.38
CA THR A 21 -8.59 -0.70 8.22
C THR A 21 -7.65 -1.42 9.18
N SER A 22 -8.05 -1.58 10.44
CA SER A 22 -7.26 -2.28 11.46
C SER A 22 -7.17 -3.78 11.17
N GLY A 23 -8.30 -4.39 10.78
CA GLY A 23 -8.32 -5.78 10.33
C GLY A 23 -7.41 -6.04 9.13
N ALA A 24 -7.37 -5.11 8.17
CA ALA A 24 -6.46 -5.18 7.02
C ALA A 24 -4.99 -5.20 7.45
N ARG A 25 -4.61 -4.42 8.46
CA ARG A 25 -3.23 -4.39 8.98
C ARG A 25 -2.83 -5.70 9.68
N ILE A 26 -3.75 -6.28 10.46
CA ILE A 26 -3.53 -7.57 11.11
C ILE A 26 -3.37 -8.67 10.05
N VAL A 27 -4.28 -8.72 9.08
CA VAL A 27 -4.19 -9.68 7.98
C VAL A 27 -2.91 -9.48 7.18
N GLN A 28 -2.51 -8.23 6.89
CA GLN A 28 -1.26 -7.91 6.21
C GLN A 28 -0.03 -8.48 6.94
N GLY A 29 0.03 -8.32 8.26
CA GLY A 29 1.15 -8.85 9.05
C GLY A 29 1.19 -10.38 9.05
N ILE A 30 0.04 -11.05 9.25
CA ILE A 30 -0.05 -12.53 9.25
C ILE A 30 0.25 -13.07 7.85
N SER A 31 -0.35 -12.49 6.81
CA SER A 31 -0.10 -12.92 5.43
C SER A 31 1.33 -12.65 4.98
N GLY A 32 1.99 -11.63 5.54
CA GLY A 32 3.41 -11.37 5.28
C GLY A 32 4.31 -12.54 5.71
N VAL A 33 4.07 -13.09 6.91
CA VAL A 33 4.79 -14.28 7.38
C VAL A 33 4.47 -15.49 6.50
N GLY A 34 3.20 -15.70 6.16
CA GLY A 34 2.80 -16.76 5.22
C GLY A 34 3.47 -16.61 3.86
N THR A 35 3.50 -15.41 3.30
CA THR A 35 4.17 -15.13 2.00
C THR A 35 5.65 -15.42 2.06
N MET A 36 6.34 -15.08 3.17
CA MET A 36 7.75 -15.43 3.37
C MET A 36 7.97 -16.93 3.26
N PHE A 37 7.13 -17.74 3.92
CA PHE A 37 7.20 -19.20 3.84
C PHE A 37 7.02 -19.72 2.40
N PHE A 38 6.00 -19.23 1.68
CA PHE A 38 5.78 -19.65 0.29
C PHE A 38 6.90 -19.20 -0.64
N LEU A 39 7.41 -17.98 -0.50
CA LEU A 39 8.53 -17.49 -1.32
C LEU A 39 9.80 -18.32 -1.10
N SER A 40 10.13 -18.64 0.16
CA SER A 40 11.31 -19.45 0.47
C SER A 40 11.22 -20.90 -0.01
N THR A 41 10.01 -21.45 -0.06
CA THR A 41 9.77 -22.83 -0.49
C THR A 41 9.72 -22.99 -2.01
N PHE A 42 9.11 -22.02 -2.73
CA PHE A 42 8.82 -22.17 -4.16
C PHE A 42 9.72 -21.34 -5.08
N LEU A 43 10.48 -20.38 -4.57
CA LEU A 43 11.44 -19.59 -5.35
C LEU A 43 12.88 -19.92 -4.96
N THR A 44 13.74 -20.04 -5.96
CA THR A 44 15.19 -20.11 -5.74
C THR A 44 15.72 -18.80 -5.15
N GLY A 45 16.88 -18.81 -4.49
CA GLY A 45 17.48 -17.59 -3.92
C GLY A 45 17.67 -16.48 -4.96
N ILE A 46 18.00 -16.84 -6.21
CA ILE A 46 18.11 -15.88 -7.32
C ILE A 46 16.74 -15.28 -7.66
N GLU A 47 15.69 -16.11 -7.80
CA GLU A 47 14.32 -15.63 -8.09
C GLU A 47 13.78 -14.75 -6.97
N GLN A 48 14.10 -15.05 -5.69
CA GLN A 48 13.79 -14.19 -4.55
C GLN A 48 14.46 -12.81 -4.68
N GLY A 49 15.72 -12.76 -5.11
CA GLY A 49 16.44 -11.54 -5.38
C GLY A 49 15.73 -10.68 -6.42
N PHE A 50 15.30 -11.26 -7.54
CA PHE A 50 14.49 -10.57 -8.54
C PHE A 50 13.16 -10.10 -7.97
N TYR A 51 12.46 -10.95 -7.22
CA TYR A 51 11.16 -10.64 -6.62
C TYR A 51 11.22 -9.37 -5.75
N PHE A 52 12.15 -9.31 -4.79
CA PHE A 52 12.26 -8.17 -3.89
C PHE A 52 12.82 -6.93 -4.59
N THR A 53 13.76 -7.10 -5.52
CA THR A 53 14.32 -5.98 -6.29
C THR A 53 13.28 -5.39 -7.24
N PHE A 54 12.39 -6.19 -7.84
CA PHE A 54 11.23 -5.70 -8.59
C PHE A 54 10.39 -4.75 -7.74
N GLY A 55 10.03 -5.17 -6.50
CA GLY A 55 9.26 -4.33 -5.58
C GLY A 55 9.95 -3.00 -5.27
N SER A 56 11.25 -3.03 -5.05
CA SER A 56 12.03 -1.83 -4.71
C SER A 56 12.17 -0.87 -5.90
N ILE A 57 12.34 -1.38 -7.13
CA ILE A 57 12.38 -0.53 -8.33
C ILE A 57 10.98 0.04 -8.64
N LEU A 58 9.91 -0.76 -8.46
CA LEU A 58 8.54 -0.26 -8.61
C LEU A 58 8.23 0.88 -7.63
N ALA A 59 8.82 0.86 -6.44
CA ALA A 59 8.65 1.93 -5.46
C ALA A 59 9.20 3.30 -5.94
N LEU A 60 9.98 3.36 -7.04
CA LEU A 60 10.37 4.61 -7.70
C LEU A 60 9.15 5.44 -8.16
N GLN A 61 7.98 4.83 -8.32
CA GLN A 61 6.74 5.56 -8.60
C GLN A 61 6.45 6.70 -7.60
N VAL A 62 6.95 6.59 -6.37
CA VAL A 62 6.79 7.62 -5.33
C VAL A 62 7.34 8.98 -5.74
N PHE A 63 8.40 9.01 -6.56
CA PHE A 63 8.97 10.24 -7.10
C PHE A 63 8.07 10.98 -8.09
N PHE A 64 7.07 10.29 -8.62
CA PHE A 64 6.10 10.84 -9.55
C PHE A 64 4.78 11.22 -8.86
N GLU A 65 4.35 10.44 -7.89
CA GLU A 65 3.08 10.66 -7.17
C GLU A 65 3.20 11.76 -6.10
N LEU A 66 4.33 11.81 -5.39
CA LEU A 66 4.69 12.82 -4.38
C LEU A 66 3.59 13.07 -3.33
N GLY A 67 2.83 12.04 -2.97
CA GLY A 67 1.78 12.11 -1.96
C GLY A 67 0.52 12.89 -2.36
N LEU A 68 0.34 13.20 -3.65
CA LEU A 68 -0.78 14.00 -4.15
C LEU A 68 -2.15 13.38 -3.83
N THR A 69 -2.28 12.06 -3.83
CA THR A 69 -3.54 11.35 -3.49
C THR A 69 -4.07 11.72 -2.09
N GLY A 70 -3.20 11.82 -1.09
CA GLY A 70 -3.59 12.21 0.27
C GLY A 70 -4.13 13.64 0.34
N ILE A 71 -3.52 14.55 -0.40
CA ILE A 71 -3.94 15.95 -0.47
C ILE A 71 -5.27 16.05 -1.21
N MET A 72 -5.41 15.37 -2.35
CA MET A 72 -6.66 15.34 -3.11
C MET A 72 -7.84 14.83 -2.29
N GLN A 73 -7.64 13.81 -1.47
CA GLN A 73 -8.68 13.33 -0.55
C GLN A 73 -9.17 14.44 0.38
N GLN A 74 -8.28 15.29 0.92
CA GLN A 74 -8.64 16.37 1.83
C GLN A 74 -9.39 17.49 1.10
N TYR A 75 -8.91 17.91 -0.07
CA TYR A 75 -9.58 18.94 -0.87
C TYR A 75 -10.97 18.50 -1.34
N VAL A 76 -11.09 17.27 -1.84
CA VAL A 76 -12.38 16.70 -2.22
C VAL A 76 -13.33 16.65 -1.03
N ALA A 77 -12.87 16.27 0.16
CA ALA A 77 -13.70 16.25 1.36
C ALA A 77 -14.17 17.66 1.76
N HIS A 78 -13.29 18.66 1.65
CA HIS A 78 -13.64 20.05 1.92
C HIS A 78 -14.73 20.55 0.97
N GLU A 79 -14.54 20.43 -0.35
CA GLU A 79 -15.53 20.90 -1.32
C GLU A 79 -16.86 20.12 -1.21
N ALA A 80 -16.80 18.82 -0.99
CA ALA A 80 -17.98 17.97 -0.85
C ALA A 80 -18.79 18.25 0.43
N SER A 81 -18.16 18.81 1.48
CA SER A 81 -18.84 19.13 2.74
C SER A 81 -19.93 20.23 2.59
N HIS A 82 -19.85 21.06 1.55
CA HIS A 82 -20.81 22.11 1.21
C HIS A 82 -21.89 21.64 0.23
N LEU A 83 -21.87 20.36 -0.14
CA LEU A 83 -22.77 19.82 -1.16
C LEU A 83 -23.58 18.66 -0.58
N ASN A 84 -24.80 18.48 -1.10
CA ASN A 84 -25.68 17.37 -0.78
C ASN A 84 -25.73 16.38 -1.94
N LEU A 85 -25.76 15.08 -1.64
CA LEU A 85 -25.88 14.03 -2.64
C LEU A 85 -27.37 13.74 -2.88
N ASP A 86 -27.83 13.92 -4.13
CA ASP A 86 -29.19 13.59 -4.57
C ASP A 86 -29.36 12.07 -4.80
N GLU A 87 -30.61 11.62 -4.89
CA GLU A 87 -31.00 10.23 -5.20
C GLU A 87 -30.37 9.74 -6.53
N ASN A 88 -30.19 10.64 -7.49
CA ASN A 88 -29.55 10.40 -8.78
C ASN A 88 -28.01 10.30 -8.70
N LYS A 89 -27.44 10.34 -7.50
CA LYS A 89 -25.99 10.37 -7.27
C LYS A 89 -25.31 11.59 -7.92
N GLN A 90 -25.98 12.74 -7.88
CA GLN A 90 -25.45 14.03 -8.29
C GLN A 90 -25.23 14.88 -7.04
N TYR A 91 -24.11 15.60 -6.98
CA TYR A 91 -23.84 16.57 -5.93
C TYR A 91 -24.55 17.89 -6.28
N GLN A 92 -25.42 18.35 -5.37
CA GLN A 92 -26.18 19.59 -5.50
C GLN A 92 -25.84 20.54 -4.35
N GLY A 93 -25.84 21.85 -4.64
CA GLY A 93 -25.53 22.91 -3.68
C GLY A 93 -25.05 24.15 -4.40
N GLU A 94 -24.23 24.97 -3.75
CA GLU A 94 -23.68 26.18 -4.34
C GLU A 94 -22.82 25.85 -5.56
N GLU A 95 -23.03 26.57 -6.65
CA GLU A 95 -22.39 26.35 -7.96
C GLU A 95 -20.85 26.41 -7.85
N GLN A 96 -20.34 27.28 -6.99
CA GLN A 96 -18.91 27.42 -6.72
C GLN A 96 -18.29 26.09 -6.27
N TYR A 97 -18.82 25.47 -5.21
CA TYR A 97 -18.28 24.19 -4.68
C TYR A 97 -18.48 23.02 -5.64
N GLN A 98 -19.61 22.97 -6.37
CA GLN A 98 -19.80 21.96 -7.41
C GLN A 98 -18.76 22.08 -8.52
N SER A 99 -18.49 23.30 -8.98
CA SER A 99 -17.51 23.59 -10.01
C SER A 99 -16.09 23.23 -9.56
N ARG A 100 -15.69 23.63 -8.35
CA ARG A 100 -14.38 23.34 -7.77
C ARG A 100 -14.20 21.83 -7.58
N LEU A 101 -15.20 21.10 -7.06
CA LEU A 101 -15.16 19.63 -6.92
C LEU A 101 -15.00 18.95 -8.28
N ALA A 102 -15.77 19.34 -9.29
CA ALA A 102 -15.66 18.82 -10.64
C ALA A 102 -14.27 19.12 -11.27
N SER A 103 -13.75 20.34 -11.01
CA SER A 103 -12.40 20.74 -11.42
C SER A 103 -11.32 19.82 -10.85
N LEU A 104 -11.38 19.53 -9.53
CA LEU A 104 -10.43 18.60 -8.86
C LEU A 104 -10.48 17.20 -9.48
N VAL A 105 -11.68 16.66 -9.69
CA VAL A 105 -11.85 15.32 -10.28
C VAL A 105 -11.28 15.26 -11.70
N LYS A 106 -11.59 16.27 -12.53
CA LYS A 106 -11.05 16.34 -13.91
C LYS A 106 -9.52 16.49 -13.93
N PHE A 107 -8.99 17.34 -13.05
CA PHE A 107 -7.55 17.51 -12.90
C PHE A 107 -6.88 16.19 -12.50
N CYS A 108 -7.37 15.52 -11.45
CA CYS A 108 -6.84 14.24 -11.00
C CYS A 108 -6.82 13.20 -12.11
N LEU A 109 -7.94 13.01 -12.82
CA LEU A 109 -8.00 12.00 -13.87
C LEU A 109 -7.03 12.30 -15.01
N LYS A 110 -6.98 13.55 -15.48
CA LYS A 110 -6.06 13.97 -16.54
C LYS A 110 -4.61 13.78 -16.12
N TRP A 111 -4.25 14.26 -14.92
CA TRP A 111 -2.89 14.18 -14.40
C TRP A 111 -2.42 12.75 -14.22
N TYR A 112 -3.23 11.92 -13.55
CA TYR A 112 -2.85 10.53 -13.30
C TYR A 112 -2.91 9.63 -14.54
N SER A 113 -3.70 9.97 -15.56
CA SER A 113 -3.63 9.29 -16.87
C SER A 113 -2.26 9.50 -17.53
N VAL A 114 -1.78 10.74 -17.54
CA VAL A 114 -0.45 11.08 -18.07
C VAL A 114 0.63 10.45 -17.20
N LEU A 115 0.51 10.58 -15.87
CA LEU A 115 1.45 10.05 -14.90
C LEU A 115 1.61 8.52 -15.05
N ALA A 116 0.51 7.78 -15.14
CA ALA A 116 0.51 6.34 -15.33
C ALA A 116 1.26 5.93 -16.61
N GLY A 117 1.05 6.65 -17.70
CA GLY A 117 1.78 6.42 -18.97
C GLY A 117 3.29 6.71 -18.83
N VAL A 118 3.65 7.83 -18.22
CA VAL A 118 5.06 8.21 -18.00
C VAL A 118 5.75 7.21 -17.09
N VAL A 119 5.12 6.80 -15.97
CA VAL A 119 5.69 5.82 -15.05
C VAL A 119 5.82 4.45 -15.69
N LEU A 120 4.86 4.02 -16.51
CA LEU A 120 4.95 2.77 -17.26
C LEU A 120 6.22 2.73 -18.13
N VAL A 121 6.39 3.75 -18.97
CA VAL A 121 7.55 3.85 -19.88
C VAL A 121 8.85 3.94 -19.07
N PHE A 122 8.88 4.77 -18.04
CA PHE A 122 10.03 4.94 -17.17
C PHE A 122 10.46 3.62 -16.50
N LEU A 123 9.52 2.90 -15.88
CA LEU A 123 9.80 1.63 -15.20
C LEU A 123 10.25 0.54 -16.18
N ILE A 124 9.65 0.46 -17.37
CA ILE A 124 10.10 -0.49 -18.41
C ILE A 124 11.54 -0.19 -18.80
N ILE A 125 11.88 1.07 -19.08
CA ILE A 125 13.23 1.46 -19.50
C ILE A 125 14.23 1.20 -18.37
N VAL A 126 13.98 1.72 -17.17
CA VAL A 126 14.88 1.59 -16.01
C VAL A 126 15.09 0.13 -15.65
N GLY A 127 14.02 -0.67 -15.56
CA GLY A 127 14.13 -2.08 -15.22
C GLY A 127 14.85 -2.88 -16.30
N ASN A 128 14.58 -2.65 -17.59
CA ASN A 128 15.32 -3.32 -18.66
C ASN A 128 16.81 -3.01 -18.63
N ILE A 129 17.19 -1.75 -18.47
CA ILE A 129 18.61 -1.35 -18.34
C ILE A 129 19.24 -2.00 -17.11
N TYR A 130 18.57 -1.90 -15.97
CA TYR A 130 19.08 -2.39 -14.70
C TYR A 130 19.26 -3.93 -14.70
N PHE A 131 18.21 -4.69 -15.03
CA PHE A 131 18.26 -6.16 -15.01
C PHE A 131 19.07 -6.75 -16.16
N SER A 132 19.19 -6.08 -17.31
CA SER A 132 20.11 -6.51 -18.37
C SER A 132 21.55 -6.35 -17.96
N LYS A 133 21.90 -5.31 -17.18
CA LYS A 133 23.26 -5.04 -16.73
C LYS A 133 23.67 -5.94 -15.56
N TYR A 134 22.82 -6.06 -14.55
CA TYR A 134 23.13 -6.73 -13.28
C TYR A 134 22.52 -8.12 -13.14
N GLY A 135 21.45 -8.45 -13.86
CA GLY A 135 20.76 -9.72 -13.80
C GLY A 135 21.39 -10.82 -14.65
N ASN A 136 21.93 -10.47 -15.82
CA ASN A 136 22.46 -11.46 -16.77
C ASN A 136 23.80 -12.09 -16.33
N SER A 137 24.58 -11.43 -15.51
CA SER A 137 25.88 -11.91 -15.04
C SER A 137 25.80 -13.09 -14.08
N GLN A 138 24.64 -13.34 -13.46
CA GLN A 138 24.46 -14.35 -12.42
C GLN A 138 23.36 -15.38 -12.70
N SER A 139 22.55 -15.20 -13.74
CA SER A 139 21.38 -16.06 -13.97
C SER A 139 20.97 -16.17 -15.43
N SER A 140 21.71 -16.97 -16.18
CA SER A 140 21.29 -17.41 -17.53
C SER A 140 19.98 -18.21 -17.54
N SER A 141 19.36 -18.49 -16.37
CA SER A 141 18.20 -19.37 -16.22
C SER A 141 16.91 -18.70 -15.75
N VAL A 142 16.90 -17.41 -15.32
CA VAL A 142 15.70 -16.76 -14.81
C VAL A 142 15.03 -15.90 -15.88
N GLU A 143 13.80 -16.26 -16.22
CA GLU A 143 12.95 -15.46 -17.11
C GLU A 143 12.35 -14.26 -16.36
N TRP A 144 13.04 -13.12 -16.38
CA TRP A 144 12.62 -11.91 -15.67
C TRP A 144 11.89 -10.88 -16.55
N LYS A 145 12.14 -10.87 -17.88
CA LYS A 145 11.66 -9.81 -18.79
C LYS A 145 10.14 -9.72 -18.85
N LEU A 146 9.47 -10.84 -19.12
CA LEU A 146 8.00 -10.84 -19.24
C LEU A 146 7.30 -10.58 -17.91
N PRO A 147 7.68 -11.21 -16.76
CA PRO A 147 7.17 -10.83 -15.45
C PRO A 147 7.34 -9.35 -15.14
N TRP A 148 8.51 -8.76 -15.49
CA TRP A 148 8.77 -7.34 -15.29
C TRP A 148 7.78 -6.44 -16.05
N ILE A 149 7.54 -6.72 -17.33
CA ILE A 149 6.59 -5.94 -18.15
C ILE A 149 5.17 -6.04 -17.58
N ILE A 150 4.73 -7.24 -17.19
CA ILE A 150 3.38 -7.46 -16.63
C ILE A 150 3.21 -6.66 -15.34
N ILE A 151 4.21 -6.65 -14.47
CA ILE A 151 4.15 -5.93 -13.21
C ILE A 151 4.18 -4.41 -13.41
N CYS A 152 4.93 -3.91 -14.39
CA CYS A 152 4.92 -2.48 -14.76
C CYS A 152 3.53 -2.04 -15.25
N ILE A 153 2.87 -2.84 -16.07
CA ILE A 153 1.50 -2.59 -16.52
C ILE A 153 0.55 -2.59 -15.31
N GLY A 154 0.62 -3.60 -14.45
CA GLY A 154 -0.19 -3.68 -13.23
C GLY A 154 -0.01 -2.45 -12.32
N THR A 155 1.23 -2.04 -12.11
CA THR A 155 1.58 -0.84 -11.32
C THR A 155 0.99 0.42 -11.94
N SER A 156 1.11 0.59 -13.25
CA SER A 156 0.57 1.74 -13.97
C SER A 156 -0.96 1.83 -13.83
N ILE A 157 -1.67 0.72 -13.92
CA ILE A 157 -3.12 0.67 -13.71
C ILE A 157 -3.47 1.02 -12.25
N CYS A 158 -2.70 0.55 -11.27
CA CYS A 158 -2.89 0.89 -9.86
C CYS A 158 -2.66 2.40 -9.61
N ILE A 159 -1.67 3.01 -10.25
CA ILE A 159 -1.42 4.46 -10.18
C ILE A 159 -2.63 5.23 -10.72
N PHE A 160 -3.18 4.83 -11.88
CA PHE A 160 -4.39 5.45 -12.42
C PHE A 160 -5.61 5.29 -11.49
N GLN A 161 -5.69 4.18 -10.76
CA GLN A 161 -6.80 3.87 -9.84
C GLN A 161 -6.69 4.59 -8.48
N SER A 162 -5.47 4.96 -8.08
CA SER A 162 -5.15 5.59 -6.79
C SER A 162 -5.96 6.88 -6.55
N PRO A 163 -6.02 7.87 -7.46
CA PRO A 163 -6.79 9.09 -7.27
C PRO A 163 -8.30 8.84 -7.21
N LEU A 164 -8.83 7.84 -7.92
CA LEU A 164 -10.25 7.49 -7.85
C LEU A 164 -10.61 7.01 -6.44
N THR A 165 -9.74 6.23 -5.83
CA THR A 165 -9.88 5.79 -4.43
C THR A 165 -9.82 6.97 -3.46
N ALA A 166 -8.90 7.92 -3.67
CA ALA A 166 -8.76 9.13 -2.86
C ALA A 166 -10.00 10.03 -2.98
N ILE A 167 -10.51 10.24 -4.19
CA ILE A 167 -11.74 11.00 -4.46
C ILE A 167 -12.92 10.33 -3.74
N LEU A 168 -13.13 9.01 -3.89
CA LEU A 168 -14.23 8.32 -3.23
C LEU A 168 -14.13 8.39 -1.70
N ARG A 169 -12.92 8.33 -1.13
CA ARG A 169 -12.72 8.56 0.31
C ARG A 169 -13.08 9.98 0.72
N GLY A 170 -12.66 10.99 -0.05
CA GLY A 170 -13.00 12.39 0.17
C GLY A 170 -14.52 12.65 0.08
N LEU A 171 -15.22 11.97 -0.81
CA LEU A 171 -16.68 11.99 -0.94
C LEU A 171 -17.44 11.25 0.18
N GLY A 172 -16.73 10.73 1.20
CA GLY A 172 -17.35 10.07 2.35
C GLY A 172 -17.46 8.53 2.25
N TYR A 173 -17.05 7.89 1.13
CA TYR A 173 -17.08 6.42 0.96
C TYR A 173 -15.89 5.73 1.64
N VAL A 174 -15.43 6.26 2.78
CA VAL A 174 -14.27 5.76 3.52
C VAL A 174 -14.44 4.29 3.92
N LYS A 175 -15.65 3.92 4.40
CA LYS A 175 -15.98 2.54 4.78
C LYS A 175 -15.86 1.58 3.60
N ASP A 176 -16.38 1.95 2.43
CA ASP A 176 -16.36 1.10 1.24
C ASP A 176 -14.92 0.91 0.73
N MET A 177 -14.12 1.97 0.70
CA MET A 177 -12.71 1.91 0.32
C MET A 177 -11.87 1.11 1.32
N SER A 178 -12.15 1.23 2.63
CA SER A 178 -11.48 0.41 3.66
C SER A 178 -11.85 -1.07 3.54
N LYS A 179 -13.11 -1.37 3.18
CA LYS A 179 -13.58 -2.73 2.94
C LYS A 179 -12.90 -3.36 1.72
N ILE A 180 -12.73 -2.61 0.62
CA ILE A 180 -11.95 -3.06 -0.55
C ILE A 180 -10.52 -3.38 -0.12
N GLY A 181 -9.88 -2.49 0.63
CA GLY A 181 -8.52 -2.70 1.14
C GLY A 181 -8.42 -3.98 1.99
N PHE A 182 -9.38 -4.23 2.86
CA PHE A 182 -9.42 -5.44 3.69
C PHE A 182 -9.53 -6.73 2.85
N TYR A 183 -10.45 -6.77 1.89
CA TYR A 183 -10.54 -7.92 0.97
C TYR A 183 -9.29 -8.10 0.12
N GLY A 184 -8.69 -7.00 -0.31
CA GLY A 184 -7.41 -7.04 -1.04
C GLY A 184 -6.31 -7.70 -0.22
N GLN A 185 -6.20 -7.39 1.08
CA GLN A 185 -5.21 -7.99 1.97
C GLN A 185 -5.43 -9.49 2.25
N ILE A 186 -6.62 -10.02 2.01
CA ILE A 186 -6.91 -11.46 2.10
C ILE A 186 -6.66 -12.15 0.76
N ILE A 187 -7.29 -11.64 -0.30
CA ILE A 187 -7.33 -12.32 -1.60
C ILE A 187 -5.97 -12.28 -2.29
N ASN A 188 -5.27 -11.15 -2.19
CA ASN A 188 -3.97 -10.96 -2.85
C ASN A 188 -2.91 -12.00 -2.43
N PRO A 189 -2.63 -12.18 -1.12
CA PRO A 189 -1.69 -13.21 -0.70
C PRO A 189 -2.12 -14.62 -1.09
N LEU A 190 -3.41 -14.93 -0.98
CA LEU A 190 -3.93 -16.24 -1.39
C LEU A 190 -3.69 -16.52 -2.87
N CYS A 191 -3.89 -15.53 -3.74
CA CYS A 191 -3.60 -15.67 -5.17
C CYS A 191 -2.09 -15.82 -5.44
N ILE A 192 -1.25 -15.10 -4.70
CA ILE A 192 0.21 -15.24 -4.79
C ILE A 192 0.63 -16.66 -4.36
N TRP A 193 0.14 -17.17 -3.23
CA TRP A 193 0.46 -18.51 -2.73
C TRP A 193 0.00 -19.60 -3.70
N LEU A 194 -1.23 -19.50 -4.19
CA LEU A 194 -1.72 -20.43 -5.22
C LEU A 194 -0.88 -20.38 -6.50
N GLY A 195 -0.52 -19.18 -6.95
CA GLY A 195 0.35 -19.01 -8.11
C GLY A 195 1.73 -19.63 -7.92
N LEU A 196 2.32 -19.50 -6.72
CA LEU A 196 3.60 -20.13 -6.39
C LEU A 196 3.50 -21.67 -6.39
N VAL A 197 2.45 -22.23 -5.79
CA VAL A 197 2.19 -23.68 -5.83
C VAL A 197 2.01 -24.20 -7.25
N LEU A 198 1.40 -23.41 -8.14
CA LEU A 198 1.24 -23.72 -9.57
C LEU A 198 2.53 -23.51 -10.39
N GLY A 199 3.62 -23.09 -9.76
CA GLY A 199 4.91 -22.88 -10.43
C GLY A 199 5.01 -21.62 -11.26
N LEU A 200 4.16 -20.62 -11.03
CA LEU A 200 4.17 -19.36 -11.80
C LEU A 200 5.33 -18.41 -11.42
N LYS A 201 6.17 -18.78 -10.45
CA LYS A 201 7.41 -18.07 -10.10
C LYS A 201 7.22 -16.53 -10.02
N LEU A 202 8.01 -15.74 -10.76
CA LEU A 202 7.97 -14.28 -10.74
C LEU A 202 6.66 -13.66 -11.27
N TYR A 203 5.85 -14.41 -12.02
CA TYR A 203 4.55 -13.92 -12.53
C TYR A 203 3.54 -13.64 -11.42
N VAL A 204 3.71 -14.22 -10.23
CA VAL A 204 2.79 -14.06 -9.10
C VAL A 204 2.64 -12.60 -8.65
N MET A 205 3.68 -11.77 -8.82
CA MET A 205 3.57 -10.34 -8.51
C MET A 205 2.56 -9.65 -9.45
N GLY A 206 2.60 -9.95 -10.73
CA GLY A 206 1.64 -9.43 -11.71
C GLY A 206 0.21 -9.87 -11.40
N ILE A 207 0.02 -11.13 -10.97
CA ILE A 207 -1.27 -11.65 -10.52
C ILE A 207 -1.77 -10.86 -9.32
N GLY A 208 -0.90 -10.55 -8.35
CA GLY A 208 -1.23 -9.74 -7.18
C GLY A 208 -1.78 -8.36 -7.58
N PHE A 209 -1.13 -7.64 -8.49
CA PHE A 209 -1.62 -6.36 -8.99
C PHE A 209 -2.94 -6.50 -9.76
N ALA A 210 -3.05 -7.49 -10.64
CA ALA A 210 -4.28 -7.74 -11.38
C ALA A 210 -5.47 -8.00 -10.45
N MET A 211 -5.29 -8.82 -9.42
CA MET A 211 -6.34 -9.10 -8.44
C MET A 211 -6.74 -7.85 -7.65
N SER A 212 -5.81 -7.00 -7.27
CA SER A 212 -6.12 -5.72 -6.62
C SER A 212 -6.99 -4.83 -7.50
N VAL A 213 -6.65 -4.72 -8.79
CA VAL A 213 -7.45 -3.98 -9.77
C VAL A 213 -8.84 -4.57 -9.92
N VAL A 214 -8.97 -5.89 -10.09
CA VAL A 214 -10.25 -6.59 -10.26
C VAL A 214 -11.15 -6.42 -9.05
N ILE A 215 -10.64 -6.61 -7.82
CA ILE A 215 -11.41 -6.45 -6.59
C ILE A 215 -12.01 -5.04 -6.51
N TRP A 216 -11.19 -4.03 -6.77
CA TRP A 216 -11.61 -2.63 -6.77
C TRP A 216 -12.70 -2.37 -7.82
N GLN A 217 -12.47 -2.78 -9.07
CA GLN A 217 -13.39 -2.59 -10.19
C GLN A 217 -14.75 -3.25 -9.92
N VAL A 218 -14.74 -4.53 -9.54
CA VAL A 218 -15.97 -5.28 -9.24
C VAL A 218 -16.77 -4.63 -8.12
N TYR A 219 -16.10 -4.17 -7.07
CA TYR A 219 -16.78 -3.52 -5.96
C TYR A 219 -17.40 -2.18 -6.35
N VAL A 220 -16.63 -1.32 -7.03
CA VAL A 220 -17.08 0.01 -7.45
C VAL A 220 -18.24 -0.08 -8.45
N ILE A 221 -18.19 -1.06 -9.39
CA ILE A 221 -19.29 -1.32 -10.33
C ILE A 221 -20.54 -1.79 -9.57
N ARG A 222 -20.44 -2.80 -8.71
CA ARG A 222 -21.57 -3.35 -7.95
C ARG A 222 -22.25 -2.31 -7.06
N LYS A 223 -21.49 -1.38 -6.51
CA LYS A 223 -22.02 -0.26 -5.69
C LYS A 223 -22.53 0.92 -6.52
N GLY A 224 -22.31 0.91 -7.82
CA GLY A 224 -22.67 2.00 -8.72
C GLY A 224 -21.93 3.31 -8.41
N LEU A 225 -20.71 3.24 -7.86
CA LEU A 225 -19.90 4.43 -7.52
C LEU A 225 -19.33 5.10 -8.77
N TYR A 226 -19.20 4.38 -9.88
CA TYR A 226 -18.84 4.99 -11.17
C TYR A 226 -19.83 6.07 -11.63
N ARG A 227 -21.12 5.92 -11.29
CA ARG A 227 -22.14 6.92 -11.64
C ARG A 227 -21.84 8.27 -11.00
N ILE A 228 -21.32 8.27 -9.77
CA ILE A 228 -20.90 9.50 -9.08
C ILE A 228 -19.75 10.17 -9.82
N LEU A 229 -18.71 9.38 -10.12
CA LEU A 229 -17.52 9.87 -10.84
C LEU A 229 -17.88 10.42 -12.22
N THR A 230 -18.74 9.71 -12.96
CA THR A 230 -19.19 10.14 -14.30
C THR A 230 -20.06 11.38 -14.23
N ASN A 231 -20.90 11.53 -13.21
CA ASN A 231 -21.71 12.73 -13.02
C ASN A 231 -20.81 13.96 -12.73
N LEU A 232 -19.82 13.81 -11.85
CA LEU A 232 -18.85 14.87 -11.58
C LEU A 232 -18.04 15.27 -12.81
N LEU A 233 -17.69 14.31 -13.67
CA LEU A 233 -17.00 14.60 -14.93
C LEU A 233 -17.86 15.37 -15.93
N LYS A 234 -19.19 15.17 -15.92
CA LYS A 234 -20.14 15.88 -16.80
C LYS A 234 -20.48 17.28 -16.29
N THR A 235 -20.26 17.58 -15.01
CA THR A 235 -20.54 18.89 -14.42
C THR A 235 -19.70 19.96 -15.11
N LYS A 236 -20.34 21.11 -15.43
CA LYS A 236 -19.64 22.27 -16.00
C LYS A 236 -18.70 22.87 -14.96
N VAL A 237 -17.55 23.35 -15.41
CA VAL A 237 -16.55 23.98 -14.55
C VAL A 237 -16.51 25.46 -14.88
N SER A 238 -17.04 26.28 -13.99
CA SER A 238 -16.99 27.76 -14.02
C SER A 238 -15.76 28.25 -13.25
N GLU A 239 -15.52 27.69 -12.06
CA GLU A 239 -14.37 28.01 -11.23
C GLU A 239 -13.42 26.81 -11.11
N LYS A 240 -12.10 27.06 -11.19
CA LYS A 240 -11.06 26.05 -11.12
C LYS A 240 -10.22 26.23 -9.87
N VAL A 241 -9.85 25.12 -9.25
CA VAL A 241 -8.83 25.10 -8.21
C VAL A 241 -7.47 25.38 -8.83
N ASN A 242 -6.71 26.31 -8.25
CA ASN A 242 -5.36 26.64 -8.71
C ASN A 242 -4.33 25.73 -8.04
N TYR A 243 -3.82 24.75 -8.82
CA TYR A 243 -2.86 23.77 -8.31
C TYR A 243 -1.63 24.43 -7.65
N PHE A 244 -1.00 25.42 -8.29
CA PHE A 244 0.25 26.00 -7.79
C PHE A 244 0.06 26.83 -6.52
N ASN A 245 -1.05 27.52 -6.39
CA ASN A 245 -1.31 28.39 -5.25
C ASN A 245 -1.94 27.66 -4.07
N GLU A 246 -2.77 26.64 -4.33
CA GLU A 246 -3.55 25.98 -3.28
C GLU A 246 -2.96 24.63 -2.88
N ILE A 247 -2.49 23.81 -3.82
CA ILE A 247 -2.08 22.40 -3.59
C ILE A 247 -0.58 22.25 -3.42
N PHE A 248 0.20 22.82 -4.32
CA PHE A 248 1.65 22.68 -4.37
C PHE A 248 2.37 23.09 -3.06
N PRO A 249 1.97 24.16 -2.33
CA PRO A 249 2.61 24.54 -1.07
C PRO A 249 2.57 23.47 0.02
N TYR A 250 1.58 22.57 -0.05
CA TYR A 250 1.47 21.41 0.86
C TYR A 250 2.19 20.19 0.29
N GLN A 251 2.09 19.98 -1.02
CA GLN A 251 2.60 18.80 -1.69
C GLN A 251 4.11 18.65 -1.58
N TRP A 252 4.90 19.72 -1.80
CA TRP A 252 6.34 19.62 -1.80
C TRP A 252 6.92 19.17 -0.45
N ARG A 253 6.26 19.55 0.68
CA ARG A 253 6.66 19.11 2.03
C ARG A 253 6.44 17.62 2.24
N ILE A 254 5.30 17.12 1.77
CA ILE A 254 4.97 15.69 1.81
C ILE A 254 5.90 14.92 0.87
N ALA A 255 6.18 15.47 -0.32
CA ALA A 255 7.07 14.89 -1.30
C ALA A 255 8.48 14.62 -0.73
N LEU A 256 9.05 15.57 0.02
CA LEU A 256 10.36 15.39 0.67
C LEU A 256 10.36 14.20 1.62
N SER A 257 9.31 14.02 2.42
CA SER A 257 9.17 12.87 3.33
C SER A 257 9.08 11.55 2.58
N TRP A 258 8.33 11.51 1.47
CA TRP A 258 8.18 10.29 0.67
C TRP A 258 9.45 9.92 -0.08
N ILE A 259 10.15 10.92 -0.63
CA ILE A 259 11.46 10.75 -1.28
C ILE A 259 12.48 10.22 -0.27
N SER A 260 12.58 10.83 0.92
CA SER A 260 13.47 10.36 1.98
C SER A 260 13.14 8.91 2.40
N GLY A 261 11.85 8.58 2.51
CA GLY A 261 11.41 7.22 2.80
C GLY A 261 11.88 6.19 1.77
N TYR A 262 11.89 6.53 0.48
CA TYR A 262 12.42 5.65 -0.55
C TYR A 262 13.90 5.33 -0.32
N PHE A 263 14.73 6.35 -0.10
CA PHE A 263 16.16 6.17 0.14
C PHE A 263 16.45 5.36 1.40
N ILE A 264 15.65 5.52 2.44
CA ILE A 264 15.84 4.81 3.72
C ILE A 264 15.41 3.34 3.61
N PHE A 265 14.29 3.05 2.94
CA PHE A 265 13.65 1.73 3.06
C PHE A 265 13.69 0.88 1.78
N GLN A 266 13.86 1.49 0.59
CA GLN A 266 13.72 0.78 -0.67
C GLN A 266 15.02 0.67 -1.46
N LEU A 267 15.96 1.60 -1.28
CA LEU A 267 17.18 1.65 -2.09
C LEU A 267 18.12 0.49 -1.82
N PHE A 268 18.10 -0.12 -0.63
CA PHE A 268 19.04 -1.18 -0.25
C PHE A 268 19.00 -2.40 -1.19
N ASN A 269 17.83 -2.90 -1.53
CA ASN A 269 17.72 -4.08 -2.38
C ASN A 269 18.31 -3.87 -3.79
N PRO A 270 18.00 -2.80 -4.53
CA PRO A 270 18.67 -2.52 -5.80
C PRO A 270 20.19 -2.39 -5.68
N VAL A 271 20.68 -1.75 -4.63
CA VAL A 271 22.14 -1.61 -4.42
C VAL A 271 22.77 -2.98 -4.21
N LEU A 272 22.26 -3.78 -3.28
CA LEU A 272 22.77 -5.12 -3.01
C LEU A 272 22.68 -6.05 -4.23
N PHE A 273 21.61 -5.97 -5.00
CA PHE A 273 21.46 -6.74 -6.23
C PHE A 273 22.55 -6.39 -7.25
N ALA A 274 22.93 -5.11 -7.34
CA ALA A 274 23.94 -4.64 -8.28
C ALA A 274 25.39 -4.92 -7.80
N THR A 275 25.66 -4.90 -6.49
CA THR A 275 27.01 -5.04 -5.92
C THR A 275 27.33 -6.47 -5.49
N GLU A 276 26.40 -7.13 -4.79
CA GLU A 276 26.60 -8.46 -4.17
C GLU A 276 25.82 -9.57 -4.90
N GLY A 277 24.89 -9.18 -5.76
CA GLY A 277 24.12 -10.09 -6.60
C GLY A 277 22.74 -10.48 -6.06
N ALA A 278 22.04 -11.26 -6.87
CA ALA A 278 20.62 -11.58 -6.66
C ALA A 278 20.37 -12.35 -5.36
N ILE A 279 21.24 -13.29 -4.98
CA ILE A 279 21.06 -14.12 -3.77
C ILE A 279 21.08 -13.25 -2.51
N VAL A 280 22.07 -12.37 -2.38
CA VAL A 280 22.21 -11.48 -1.21
C VAL A 280 21.04 -10.49 -1.15
N ALA A 281 20.63 -9.94 -2.29
CA ALA A 281 19.44 -9.09 -2.37
C ALA A 281 18.16 -9.85 -1.98
N GLY A 282 18.05 -11.13 -2.32
CA GLY A 282 16.95 -12.01 -1.90
C GLY A 282 16.90 -12.20 -0.38
N GLN A 283 18.03 -12.52 0.23
CA GLN A 283 18.17 -12.68 1.68
C GLN A 283 17.80 -11.39 2.43
N MET A 284 18.31 -10.25 1.97
CA MET A 284 17.96 -8.94 2.55
C MET A 284 16.48 -8.62 2.38
N GLY A 285 15.94 -8.85 1.17
CA GLY A 285 14.53 -8.65 0.89
C GLY A 285 13.61 -9.49 1.76
N MET A 286 13.94 -10.76 1.97
CA MET A 286 13.23 -11.68 2.86
C MET A 286 13.25 -11.17 4.31
N THR A 287 14.43 -10.76 4.80
CA THR A 287 14.60 -10.21 6.16
C THR A 287 13.78 -8.94 6.34
N LEU A 288 13.86 -8.00 5.40
CA LEU A 288 13.06 -6.77 5.43
C LEU A 288 11.55 -7.06 5.38
N HIS A 289 11.13 -8.06 4.60
CA HIS A 289 9.73 -8.46 4.53
C HIS A 289 9.21 -8.99 5.86
N ALA A 290 10.00 -9.80 6.57
CA ALA A 290 9.71 -10.28 7.92
C ALA A 290 9.59 -9.12 8.92
N LEU A 291 10.57 -8.22 8.94
CA LEU A 291 10.57 -7.04 9.81
C LEU A 291 9.39 -6.10 9.54
N ASN A 292 9.05 -5.87 8.27
CA ASN A 292 7.87 -5.09 7.88
C ASN A 292 6.55 -5.75 8.32
N SER A 293 6.48 -7.08 8.34
CA SER A 293 5.32 -7.82 8.84
C SER A 293 5.18 -7.64 10.36
N ILE A 294 6.28 -7.74 11.11
CA ILE A 294 6.31 -7.49 12.56
C ILE A 294 5.90 -6.04 12.86
N GLN A 295 6.46 -5.07 12.12
CA GLN A 295 6.10 -3.66 12.23
C GLN A 295 4.60 -3.43 11.99
N SER A 296 4.06 -4.02 10.92
CA SER A 296 2.64 -3.87 10.56
C SER A 296 1.70 -4.41 11.65
N LEU A 297 2.04 -5.56 12.25
CA LEU A 297 1.31 -6.13 13.37
C LEU A 297 1.39 -5.22 14.61
N SER A 298 2.57 -4.75 14.95
CA SER A 298 2.80 -3.90 16.13
C SER A 298 2.08 -2.56 16.01
N LEU A 299 2.16 -1.89 14.85
CA LEU A 299 1.50 -0.61 14.57
C LEU A 299 -0.03 -0.71 14.48
N SER A 300 -0.58 -1.90 14.25
CA SER A 300 -2.04 -2.09 14.18
C SER A 300 -2.72 -1.63 15.47
N TRP A 301 -2.08 -1.81 16.63
CA TRP A 301 -2.58 -1.37 17.92
C TRP A 301 -2.70 0.15 18.04
N MET A 302 -1.66 0.87 17.59
CA MET A 302 -1.66 2.34 17.57
C MET A 302 -2.74 2.88 16.63
N ASN A 303 -2.81 2.33 15.42
CA ASN A 303 -3.75 2.77 14.39
C ASN A 303 -5.22 2.66 14.81
N THR A 304 -5.58 1.70 15.67
CA THR A 304 -6.95 1.57 16.21
C THR A 304 -7.30 2.69 17.17
N LYS A 305 -6.32 3.32 17.83
CA LYS A 305 -6.52 4.34 18.85
C LYS A 305 -6.40 5.78 18.34
N ILE A 306 -5.82 5.98 17.14
CA ILE A 306 -5.65 7.33 16.54
C ILE A 306 -6.94 8.16 16.53
N PRO A 307 -8.12 7.65 16.10
CA PRO A 307 -9.34 8.46 16.09
C PRO A 307 -9.77 8.93 17.47
N MET A 308 -9.59 8.07 18.49
CA MET A 308 -9.92 8.42 19.87
C MET A 308 -8.96 9.44 20.45
N MET A 309 -7.66 9.32 20.14
CA MET A 309 -6.65 10.31 20.50
C MET A 309 -6.96 11.66 19.84
N SER A 310 -7.32 11.69 18.57
CA SER A 310 -7.73 12.92 17.86
C SER A 310 -8.95 13.58 18.52
N LYS A 311 -9.93 12.78 18.98
CA LYS A 311 -11.09 13.28 19.72
C LYS A 311 -10.68 13.91 21.05
N LEU A 312 -9.78 13.28 21.81
CA LEU A 312 -9.29 13.81 23.08
C LEU A 312 -8.52 15.12 22.91
N ILE A 313 -7.76 15.26 21.81
CA ILE A 313 -7.09 16.52 21.44
C ILE A 313 -8.14 17.62 21.17
N ALA A 314 -9.17 17.32 20.40
CA ALA A 314 -10.25 18.28 20.10
C ALA A 314 -11.00 18.74 21.36
N LEU A 315 -11.19 17.82 22.33
CA LEU A 315 -11.81 18.10 23.61
C LEU A 315 -10.85 18.72 24.64
N ARG A 316 -9.54 18.88 24.29
CA ARG A 316 -8.47 19.38 25.18
C ARG A 316 -8.26 18.52 26.44
N GLU A 317 -8.65 17.23 26.42
CA GLU A 317 -8.49 16.30 27.53
C GLU A 317 -7.08 15.66 27.53
N TYR A 318 -6.04 16.46 27.70
CA TYR A 318 -4.64 16.04 27.56
C TYR A 318 -4.20 14.98 28.56
N VAL A 319 -4.75 14.97 29.80
CA VAL A 319 -4.41 13.95 30.80
C VAL A 319 -4.88 12.55 30.37
N LYS A 320 -6.11 12.45 29.83
CA LYS A 320 -6.62 11.19 29.30
C LYS A 320 -5.87 10.76 28.04
N LEU A 321 -5.51 11.73 27.18
CA LEU A 321 -4.69 11.50 26.00
C LEU A 321 -3.33 10.89 26.37
N ASP A 322 -2.61 11.49 27.35
CA ASP A 322 -1.29 11.02 27.78
C ASP A 322 -1.35 9.61 28.37
N THR A 323 -2.35 9.35 29.20
CA THR A 323 -2.58 8.01 29.79
C THR A 323 -2.83 6.96 28.68
N MET A 324 -3.72 7.28 27.72
CA MET A 324 -4.02 6.40 26.59
C MET A 324 -2.80 6.19 25.69
N PHE A 325 -2.05 7.25 25.40
CA PHE A 325 -0.84 7.17 24.59
C PHE A 325 0.21 6.27 25.25
N LYS A 326 0.53 6.48 26.52
CA LYS A 326 1.49 5.65 27.29
C LYS A 326 1.08 4.18 27.33
N GLN A 327 -0.20 3.91 27.56
CA GLN A 327 -0.73 2.54 27.58
C GLN A 327 -0.61 1.87 26.20
N THR A 328 -1.00 2.59 25.14
CA THR A 328 -0.94 2.08 23.76
C THR A 328 0.51 1.87 23.31
N LEU A 329 1.41 2.79 23.66
CA LEU A 329 2.84 2.67 23.37
C LEU A 329 3.44 1.44 24.07
N LYS A 330 3.14 1.23 25.37
CA LYS A 330 3.58 0.05 26.12
C LYS A 330 3.10 -1.24 25.45
N GLN A 331 1.84 -1.31 25.03
CA GLN A 331 1.28 -2.47 24.33
C GLN A 331 1.98 -2.72 23.00
N MET A 332 2.17 -1.66 22.19
CA MET A 332 2.84 -1.73 20.89
C MET A 332 4.29 -2.24 21.03
N VAL A 333 5.05 -1.66 21.98
CA VAL A 333 6.43 -2.06 22.26
C VAL A 333 6.50 -3.51 22.75
N SER A 334 5.59 -3.92 23.65
CA SER A 334 5.54 -5.31 24.13
C SER A 334 5.28 -6.30 23.00
N VAL A 335 4.31 -6.03 22.13
CA VAL A 335 4.01 -6.88 20.96
C VAL A 335 5.20 -6.95 20.00
N CYS A 336 5.82 -5.80 19.72
CA CYS A 336 7.01 -5.72 18.86
C CYS A 336 8.17 -6.54 19.43
N SER A 337 8.46 -6.39 20.73
CA SER A 337 9.56 -7.13 21.39
C SER A 337 9.31 -8.64 21.39
N VAL A 338 8.09 -9.09 21.66
CA VAL A 338 7.74 -10.52 21.62
C VAL A 338 7.90 -11.09 20.21
N LEU A 339 7.41 -10.38 19.18
CA LEU A 339 7.52 -10.82 17.79
C LEU A 339 8.98 -10.84 17.30
N LEU A 340 9.78 -9.84 17.68
CA LEU A 340 11.22 -9.82 17.36
C LEU A 340 11.97 -10.95 18.07
N ALA A 341 11.68 -11.21 19.33
CA ALA A 341 12.27 -12.33 20.06
C ALA A 341 11.88 -13.67 19.45
N ALA A 342 10.63 -13.86 19.06
CA ALA A 342 10.16 -15.05 18.36
C ALA A 342 10.84 -15.23 16.99
N PHE A 343 11.00 -14.15 16.23
CA PHE A 343 11.72 -14.17 14.95
C PHE A 343 13.19 -14.57 15.16
N PHE A 344 13.89 -13.97 16.13
CA PHE A 344 15.28 -14.32 16.46
C PHE A 344 15.43 -15.78 16.90
N LEU A 345 14.54 -16.27 17.76
CA LEU A 345 14.53 -17.68 18.17
C LEU A 345 14.31 -18.62 16.99
N CYS A 346 13.40 -18.26 16.08
CA CYS A 346 13.18 -19.02 14.85
C CYS A 346 14.45 -19.11 14.01
N LEU A 347 15.18 -18.01 13.82
CA LEU A 347 16.47 -18.00 13.12
C LEU A 347 17.51 -18.88 13.81
N CYS A 348 17.62 -18.82 15.14
CA CYS A 348 18.55 -19.69 15.88
C CYS A 348 18.22 -21.19 15.70
N ILE A 349 16.93 -21.55 15.75
CA ILE A 349 16.48 -22.94 15.54
C ILE A 349 16.79 -23.41 14.13
N LEU A 350 16.51 -22.58 13.11
CA LEU A 350 16.80 -22.89 11.71
C LEU A 350 18.30 -23.06 11.47
N ASN A 351 19.12 -22.19 12.08
CA ASN A 351 20.57 -22.28 11.98
C ASN A 351 21.12 -23.60 12.61
N THR A 352 20.58 -23.97 13.76
CA THR A 352 21.03 -25.22 14.44
C THR A 352 20.50 -26.47 13.76
N SER A 353 19.36 -26.42 13.07
CA SER A 353 18.75 -27.61 12.42
C SER A 353 19.29 -27.91 11.04
N GLN A 354 20.20 -27.10 10.48
CA GLN A 354 20.74 -27.24 9.11
C GLN A 354 19.68 -27.38 8.01
N LEU A 355 18.50 -26.81 8.23
CA LEU A 355 17.45 -26.80 7.22
C LEU A 355 17.84 -25.85 6.05
N GLU A 356 17.40 -26.17 4.83
CA GLU A 356 17.68 -25.38 3.61
C GLU A 356 17.25 -23.89 3.71
N PHE A 357 16.43 -23.55 4.70
CA PHE A 357 16.07 -22.19 5.05
C PHE A 357 17.25 -21.28 5.39
N ASN A 358 18.38 -21.81 5.87
CA ASN A 358 19.58 -21.05 6.21
C ASN A 358 20.14 -20.27 5.01
N ASN A 359 19.99 -20.79 3.81
CA ASN A 359 20.47 -20.14 2.60
C ASN A 359 19.60 -18.97 2.13
N THR A 360 18.43 -18.76 2.73
CA THR A 360 17.46 -17.72 2.30
C THR A 360 17.40 -16.50 3.21
N ILE A 361 18.04 -16.56 4.37
CA ILE A 361 18.05 -15.46 5.36
C ILE A 361 19.50 -15.09 5.69
N LEU A 362 19.79 -13.81 5.85
CA LEU A 362 21.15 -13.25 6.09
C LEU A 362 21.84 -13.72 7.40
N ALA A 363 21.29 -14.68 8.13
CA ALA A 363 21.78 -15.10 9.43
C ALA A 363 23.19 -15.77 9.44
N ASP A 364 23.69 -16.21 8.28
CA ASP A 364 24.96 -16.97 8.20
C ASP A 364 26.24 -16.12 8.03
N ARG A 365 26.16 -14.78 8.09
CA ARG A 365 27.35 -13.93 7.87
C ARG A 365 27.63 -12.89 8.97
N PHE A 366 27.06 -13.09 10.16
CA PHE A 366 27.44 -12.26 11.32
C PHE A 366 27.98 -13.09 12.49
#